data_57f0929922d7347ba18f608fd49d7266
#
_entry.id   57f0929922d7347ba18f608fd49d7266
#
_cell.length_a   1.000
_cell.length_b   1.000
_cell.length_c   1.000
_cell.angle_alpha   90.00
_cell.angle_beta   90.00
_cell.angle_gamma   90.00
#
_symmetry.space_group_name_H-M   'P 1'
#
loop_
_entity.id
_entity.type
_entity.pdbx_description
1 polymer ?
#
loop_
_entity_poly.entity_id
_entity_poly.type
_entity_poly.pdbx_seq_one_letter_code
_entity_poly.pdbx_strand_id
1 'polypeptide(L)'
;MPANATLDGNIITFDIGDIAPCESAQAGVTLHYSCDVELVGTTVCLEAHIYPDDPCEEPDEEWDHSSVMVTGECVDDEDVCFTITNTGDPGDGDMQGTSEYRVYENDELIEVGTFQLNGGETITYCWIANGNTFRFEADQRPGHPGNSHPQETIELCGTPNEAIGYVLNFPTDDLDDFIEIECQEVLASFDPNDKTVVPQGITEQHFIDSTTTLEYKIRFQNTGTAPATNVYIYDEISDYLDITTFCFMSSSHACTIDILPQNVIKWSFEGINLPDSTNNEPESHGYVKFKIQQTTGNELMSVITNSASILFDYNYTVITNEVFNTIGYFTEIITPEPIIYSNEEVISVYPNPASDIVFFESDNTDFTVEIYNISGQKVSQRDSEGKNTISLSTSELSSGMYLYTISDKSSIIATGKLLIEK
;
A
#
# COMPACT_ATOMS: atom_id res chain seq x y z
N MET A 1 21.72 -8.33 -24.54
CA MET A 1 21.79 -8.82 -23.14
C MET A 1 23.24 -8.99 -22.72
N PRO A 2 23.60 -8.73 -21.45
CA PRO A 2 24.91 -9.08 -20.91
C PRO A 2 25.19 -10.57 -21.05
N ALA A 3 26.48 -10.96 -21.07
CA ALA A 3 26.87 -12.37 -21.27
C ALA A 3 26.46 -13.31 -20.11
N ASN A 4 26.11 -12.72 -18.95
CA ASN A 4 25.66 -13.41 -17.75
C ASN A 4 24.14 -13.32 -17.51
N ALA A 5 23.35 -12.93 -18.50
CA ALA A 5 21.90 -12.81 -18.37
C ALA A 5 21.17 -13.77 -19.34
N THR A 6 20.08 -14.37 -18.85
CA THR A 6 19.16 -15.20 -19.65
C THR A 6 17.75 -14.62 -19.54
N LEU A 7 16.96 -14.75 -20.61
CA LEU A 7 15.56 -14.32 -20.67
C LEU A 7 14.67 -15.54 -20.93
N ASP A 8 13.69 -15.74 -20.06
CA ASP A 8 12.65 -16.75 -20.22
C ASP A 8 11.28 -16.11 -19.95
N GLY A 9 10.47 -15.94 -20.99
CA GLY A 9 9.24 -15.17 -20.92
C GLY A 9 9.51 -13.72 -20.49
N ASN A 10 8.94 -13.32 -19.35
CA ASN A 10 9.11 -12.00 -18.73
C ASN A 10 10.18 -12.00 -17.63
N ILE A 11 10.86 -13.12 -17.38
CA ILE A 11 11.87 -13.26 -16.33
C ILE A 11 13.26 -13.10 -16.92
N ILE A 12 14.04 -12.17 -16.35
CA ILE A 12 15.45 -11.99 -16.67
C ILE A 12 16.27 -12.49 -15.48
N THR A 13 17.06 -13.55 -15.70
CA THR A 13 17.94 -14.08 -14.67
C THR A 13 19.37 -13.62 -14.92
N PHE A 14 20.02 -13.07 -13.90
CA PHE A 14 21.43 -12.68 -13.89
C PHE A 14 22.24 -13.65 -13.00
N ASP A 15 23.31 -14.19 -13.54
CA ASP A 15 24.33 -14.90 -12.75
C ASP A 15 25.33 -13.85 -12.24
N ILE A 16 25.23 -13.50 -10.95
CA ILE A 16 26.10 -12.51 -10.30
C ILE A 16 27.31 -13.15 -9.62
N GLY A 17 27.39 -14.50 -9.58
CA GLY A 17 28.47 -15.25 -8.94
C GLY A 17 28.50 -15.07 -7.42
N ASP A 18 29.62 -15.46 -6.80
CA ASP A 18 29.81 -15.34 -5.36
C ASP A 18 30.13 -13.89 -4.96
N ILE A 19 29.39 -13.35 -4.00
CA ILE A 19 29.64 -12.03 -3.41
C ILE A 19 30.31 -12.23 -2.06
N ALA A 20 31.54 -11.69 -1.88
CA ALA A 20 32.24 -11.78 -0.62
C ALA A 20 31.67 -10.81 0.43
N PRO A 21 31.85 -11.04 1.74
CA PRO A 21 31.42 -10.13 2.78
C PRO A 21 31.89 -8.69 2.54
N CYS A 22 31.00 -7.71 2.65
CA CYS A 22 31.21 -6.30 2.34
C CYS A 22 31.45 -5.96 0.85
N GLU A 23 31.18 -6.88 -0.05
CA GLU A 23 31.14 -6.61 -1.50
C GLU A 23 29.69 -6.47 -1.97
N SER A 24 29.51 -5.86 -3.15
CA SER A 24 28.20 -5.72 -3.81
C SER A 24 28.31 -6.08 -5.29
N ALA A 25 27.24 -6.57 -5.86
CA ALA A 25 27.08 -6.75 -7.30
C ALA A 25 25.92 -5.90 -7.81
N GLN A 26 25.97 -5.52 -9.08
CA GLN A 26 24.91 -4.74 -9.74
C GLN A 26 24.52 -5.40 -11.06
N ALA A 27 23.21 -5.48 -11.27
CA ALA A 27 22.62 -5.85 -12.55
C ALA A 27 21.66 -4.73 -12.97
N GLY A 28 21.68 -4.36 -14.24
CA GLY A 28 20.85 -3.26 -14.76
C GLY A 28 19.94 -3.73 -15.89
N VAL A 29 18.68 -3.33 -15.80
CA VAL A 29 17.68 -3.53 -16.85
C VAL A 29 17.16 -2.15 -17.28
N THR A 30 17.09 -1.92 -18.58
CA THR A 30 16.44 -0.75 -19.15
C THR A 30 15.19 -1.20 -19.89
N LEU A 31 14.04 -0.73 -19.48
CA LEU A 31 12.76 -0.98 -20.11
C LEU A 31 12.39 0.22 -20.99
N HIS A 32 11.85 -0.07 -22.15
CA HIS A 32 11.29 0.93 -23.05
C HIS A 32 9.80 0.66 -23.21
N TYR A 33 8.98 1.59 -22.80
CA TYR A 33 7.53 1.55 -23.00
C TYR A 33 7.17 2.23 -24.32
N SER A 34 6.07 1.76 -24.93
CA SER A 34 5.50 2.47 -26.07
C SER A 34 4.97 3.84 -25.62
N CYS A 35 5.10 4.87 -26.48
CA CYS A 35 4.50 6.18 -26.23
C CYS A 35 2.98 6.14 -26.51
N ASP A 36 2.28 5.18 -25.96
CA ASP A 36 0.84 5.02 -26.14
C ASP A 36 0.10 5.83 -25.08
N VAL A 37 -0.81 6.69 -25.50
CA VAL A 37 -1.57 7.57 -24.61
C VAL A 37 -2.47 6.76 -23.67
N GLU A 38 -2.86 5.56 -24.08
CA GLU A 38 -3.69 4.67 -23.24
C GLU A 38 -2.95 4.08 -22.04
N LEU A 39 -1.62 4.17 -22.02
CA LEU A 39 -0.79 3.72 -20.88
C LEU A 39 -0.53 4.83 -19.82
N VAL A 40 -0.89 6.08 -20.12
CA VAL A 40 -0.67 7.19 -19.18
C VAL A 40 -1.59 7.02 -17.97
N GLY A 41 -1.01 7.06 -16.77
CA GLY A 41 -1.70 6.81 -15.51
C GLY A 41 -1.68 5.34 -15.05
N THR A 42 -1.23 4.40 -15.91
CA THR A 42 -1.05 3.01 -15.49
C THR A 42 0.22 2.85 -14.65
N THR A 43 0.26 1.86 -13.79
CA THR A 43 1.42 1.54 -12.98
C THR A 43 2.19 0.39 -13.60
N VAL A 44 3.51 0.50 -13.60
CA VAL A 44 4.41 -0.55 -14.02
C VAL A 44 5.27 -0.96 -12.85
N CYS A 45 5.21 -2.23 -12.49
CA CYS A 45 6.00 -2.81 -11.42
C CYS A 45 7.07 -3.74 -11.97
N LEU A 46 8.23 -3.74 -11.32
CA LEU A 46 9.33 -4.68 -11.51
C LEU A 46 9.61 -5.36 -10.19
N GLU A 47 9.62 -6.68 -10.21
CA GLU A 47 10.06 -7.49 -9.09
C GLU A 47 11.51 -7.95 -9.31
N ALA A 48 12.34 -7.80 -8.30
CA ALA A 48 13.68 -8.35 -8.26
C ALA A 48 13.77 -9.36 -7.12
N HIS A 49 14.15 -10.60 -7.45
CA HIS A 49 14.32 -11.68 -6.48
C HIS A 49 15.76 -12.16 -6.50
N ILE A 50 16.40 -12.25 -5.33
CA ILE A 50 17.76 -12.76 -5.16
C ILE A 50 17.73 -14.20 -4.64
N TYR A 51 18.58 -15.08 -5.21
CA TYR A 51 18.72 -16.46 -4.80
C TYR A 51 20.16 -16.76 -4.38
N PRO A 52 20.40 -17.69 -3.41
CA PRO A 52 19.39 -18.39 -2.61
C PRO A 52 18.70 -17.45 -1.61
N ASP A 53 17.43 -17.73 -1.34
CA ASP A 53 16.54 -17.01 -0.45
C ASP A 53 16.39 -17.72 0.92
N ASP A 54 17.45 -18.37 1.37
CA ASP A 54 17.48 -18.98 2.69
C ASP A 54 17.66 -17.89 3.78
N PRO A 55 16.75 -17.76 4.74
CA PRO A 55 16.85 -16.76 5.79
C PRO A 55 18.12 -16.93 6.64
N CYS A 56 18.76 -15.82 6.99
CA CYS A 56 19.94 -15.83 7.83
C CYS A 56 19.66 -16.10 9.32
N GLU A 57 18.42 -16.00 9.74
CA GLU A 57 17.94 -16.25 11.09
C GLU A 57 17.15 -17.57 11.14
N GLU A 58 17.24 -18.29 12.25
CA GLU A 58 16.40 -19.48 12.46
C GLU A 58 14.95 -19.04 12.59
N PRO A 59 14.00 -19.71 11.89
CA PRO A 59 12.59 -19.42 11.99
C PRO A 59 12.07 -19.49 13.42
N ASP A 60 11.03 -18.71 13.75
CA ASP A 60 10.38 -18.76 15.06
C ASP A 60 9.85 -20.19 15.35
N GLU A 61 10.11 -20.70 16.55
CA GLU A 61 9.62 -22.02 16.98
C GLU A 61 8.08 -22.12 17.01
N GLU A 62 7.36 -20.98 17.00
CA GLU A 62 5.89 -20.90 16.96
C GLU A 62 5.34 -20.95 15.54
N TRP A 63 6.16 -20.80 14.51
CA TRP A 63 5.74 -20.86 13.11
C TRP A 63 5.34 -22.29 12.71
N ASP A 64 4.19 -22.42 12.06
CA ASP A 64 3.60 -23.70 11.65
C ASP A 64 4.10 -24.22 10.28
N HIS A 65 5.17 -23.62 9.73
CA HIS A 65 5.83 -23.92 8.46
C HIS A 65 4.94 -23.70 7.22
N SER A 66 3.77 -23.07 7.38
CA SER A 66 2.97 -22.65 6.25
C SER A 66 3.56 -21.38 5.63
N SER A 67 3.47 -21.24 4.32
CA SER A 67 3.89 -20.04 3.60
C SER A 67 2.85 -19.69 2.55
N VAL A 68 2.33 -18.48 2.63
CA VAL A 68 1.24 -18.00 1.76
C VAL A 68 1.81 -17.17 0.64
N MET A 69 1.38 -17.44 -0.59
CA MET A 69 1.64 -16.66 -1.78
C MET A 69 0.30 -16.23 -2.39
N VAL A 70 0.24 -15.00 -2.87
CA VAL A 70 -0.90 -14.44 -3.60
C VAL A 70 -0.52 -14.25 -5.05
N THR A 71 -1.39 -14.65 -5.97
CA THR A 71 -1.29 -14.36 -7.40
C THR A 71 -2.61 -13.82 -7.91
N GLY A 72 -2.57 -12.95 -8.93
CA GLY A 72 -3.75 -12.34 -9.51
C GLY A 72 -3.79 -12.50 -11.03
N GLU A 73 -5.00 -12.57 -11.59
CA GLU A 73 -5.22 -12.60 -13.02
C GLU A 73 -6.51 -11.87 -13.41
N CYS A 74 -6.47 -11.21 -14.57
CA CYS A 74 -7.64 -10.69 -15.25
C CYS A 74 -8.18 -11.77 -16.19
N VAL A 75 -9.37 -12.30 -15.89
CA VAL A 75 -9.97 -13.41 -16.63
C VAL A 75 -10.95 -12.87 -17.66
N ASP A 76 -10.66 -13.07 -18.94
CA ASP A 76 -11.51 -12.71 -20.09
C ASP A 76 -11.98 -11.23 -20.11
N ASP A 77 -11.30 -10.31 -19.41
CA ASP A 77 -11.70 -8.92 -19.16
C ASP A 77 -13.08 -8.78 -18.45
N GLU A 78 -13.56 -9.83 -17.82
CA GLU A 78 -14.85 -9.85 -17.11
C GLU A 78 -14.70 -9.97 -15.60
N ASP A 79 -13.66 -10.72 -15.13
CA ASP A 79 -13.43 -10.98 -13.71
C ASP A 79 -11.98 -10.69 -13.30
N VAL A 80 -11.80 -10.13 -12.11
CA VAL A 80 -10.53 -10.02 -11.39
C VAL A 80 -10.47 -11.16 -10.39
N CYS A 81 -9.52 -12.07 -10.56
CA CYS A 81 -9.37 -13.24 -9.71
C CYS A 81 -8.03 -13.24 -8.97
N PHE A 82 -8.06 -13.50 -7.67
CA PHE A 82 -6.87 -13.70 -6.86
C PHE A 82 -6.84 -15.09 -6.28
N THR A 83 -5.67 -15.71 -6.30
CA THR A 83 -5.46 -17.06 -5.77
C THR A 83 -4.47 -17.02 -4.62
N ILE A 84 -4.88 -17.48 -3.46
CA ILE A 84 -4.01 -17.75 -2.32
C ILE A 84 -3.51 -19.18 -2.45
N THR A 85 -2.20 -19.37 -2.37
CA THR A 85 -1.55 -20.68 -2.36
C THR A 85 -0.76 -20.84 -1.08
N ASN A 86 -0.98 -21.92 -0.33
CA ASN A 86 -0.04 -22.32 0.70
C ASN A 86 1.08 -23.15 0.05
N THR A 87 2.28 -22.59 -0.03
CA THR A 87 3.45 -23.21 -0.65
C THR A 87 4.20 -24.14 0.30
N GLY A 88 3.79 -24.22 1.57
CA GLY A 88 4.35 -25.16 2.54
C GLY A 88 4.14 -26.63 2.15
N ASP A 89 4.98 -27.51 2.68
CA ASP A 89 4.89 -28.95 2.42
C ASP A 89 3.62 -29.56 3.03
N PRO A 90 2.91 -30.44 2.28
CA PRO A 90 1.72 -31.09 2.81
C PRO A 90 1.99 -31.86 4.12
N GLY A 91 1.25 -31.54 5.16
CA GLY A 91 1.36 -32.14 6.49
C GLY A 91 2.29 -31.40 7.44
N ASP A 92 3.44 -30.93 7.00
CA ASP A 92 4.39 -30.13 7.80
C ASP A 92 4.05 -28.64 7.72
N GLY A 93 3.69 -28.14 6.55
CA GLY A 93 3.27 -26.76 6.30
C GLY A 93 1.76 -26.55 6.27
N ASP A 94 0.96 -27.41 6.92
CA ASP A 94 -0.48 -27.20 7.08
C ASP A 94 -0.76 -26.07 8.07
N MET A 95 -1.54 -25.05 7.68
CA MET A 95 -1.91 -23.94 8.56
C MET A 95 -2.63 -24.43 9.82
N GLN A 96 -2.08 -24.15 11.00
CA GLN A 96 -2.66 -24.55 12.29
C GLN A 96 -3.75 -23.59 12.81
N GLY A 97 -4.15 -22.61 12.01
CA GLY A 97 -5.22 -21.67 12.30
C GLY A 97 -5.57 -20.84 11.08
N THR A 98 -6.58 -19.98 11.22
CA THR A 98 -7.00 -19.07 10.15
C THR A 98 -6.08 -17.85 10.06
N SER A 99 -5.88 -17.36 8.84
CA SER A 99 -5.33 -16.03 8.54
C SER A 99 -6.41 -15.17 7.89
N GLU A 100 -6.22 -13.87 7.92
CA GLU A 100 -7.12 -12.90 7.28
C GLU A 100 -6.66 -12.58 5.86
N TYR A 101 -7.60 -12.16 5.02
CA TYR A 101 -7.32 -11.50 3.76
C TYR A 101 -8.14 -10.21 3.66
N ARG A 102 -7.65 -9.26 2.88
CA ARG A 102 -8.27 -7.95 2.60
C ARG A 102 -8.29 -7.71 1.10
N VAL A 103 -9.39 -7.12 0.63
CA VAL A 103 -9.57 -6.74 -0.78
C VAL A 103 -9.88 -5.27 -0.86
N TYR A 104 -9.11 -4.57 -1.66
CA TYR A 104 -9.29 -3.15 -1.91
C TYR A 104 -9.72 -2.94 -3.36
N GLU A 105 -10.64 -2.03 -3.59
CA GLU A 105 -10.98 -1.49 -4.90
C GLU A 105 -10.59 -0.01 -4.92
N ASN A 106 -9.62 0.34 -5.76
CA ASN A 106 -8.90 1.61 -5.70
C ASN A 106 -8.23 1.77 -4.32
N ASP A 107 -8.67 2.73 -3.50
CA ASP A 107 -8.19 2.95 -2.13
C ASP A 107 -9.24 2.60 -1.05
N GLU A 108 -10.36 1.96 -1.45
CA GLU A 108 -11.42 1.54 -0.53
C GLU A 108 -11.31 0.04 -0.23
N LEU A 109 -11.35 -0.33 1.07
CA LEU A 109 -11.49 -1.72 1.49
C LEU A 109 -12.92 -2.19 1.22
N ILE A 110 -13.08 -3.19 0.35
CA ILE A 110 -14.39 -3.72 -0.03
C ILE A 110 -14.72 -5.04 0.64
N GLU A 111 -13.70 -5.80 1.07
CA GLU A 111 -13.92 -7.11 1.70
C GLU A 111 -12.81 -7.46 2.68
N VAL A 112 -13.19 -8.10 3.79
CA VAL A 112 -12.28 -8.79 4.73
C VAL A 112 -12.82 -10.19 4.95
N GLY A 113 -11.96 -11.18 4.85
CA GLY A 113 -12.34 -12.57 5.07
C GLY A 113 -11.23 -13.35 5.78
N THR A 114 -11.45 -14.65 5.92
CA THR A 114 -10.47 -15.55 6.52
C THR A 114 -10.29 -16.80 5.67
N PHE A 115 -9.10 -17.36 5.71
CA PHE A 115 -8.79 -18.62 5.02
C PHE A 115 -7.93 -19.52 5.91
N GLN A 116 -7.89 -20.79 5.59
CA GLN A 116 -7.00 -21.79 6.17
C GLN A 116 -6.76 -22.87 5.13
N LEU A 117 -5.50 -23.14 4.79
CA LEU A 117 -5.09 -24.06 3.72
C LEU A 117 -4.10 -25.08 4.27
N ASN A 118 -4.21 -26.31 3.81
CA ASN A 118 -3.14 -27.29 4.02
C ASN A 118 -1.99 -26.99 3.04
N GLY A 119 -0.79 -27.52 3.34
CA GLY A 119 0.36 -27.37 2.46
C GLY A 119 0.06 -27.86 1.04
N GLY A 120 0.34 -27.01 0.06
CA GLY A 120 0.06 -27.23 -1.36
C GLY A 120 -1.39 -26.94 -1.80
N GLU A 121 -2.29 -26.53 -0.90
CA GLU A 121 -3.66 -26.16 -1.27
C GLU A 121 -3.74 -24.72 -1.77
N THR A 122 -4.77 -24.46 -2.58
CA THR A 122 -5.10 -23.16 -3.16
C THR A 122 -6.57 -22.81 -2.96
N ILE A 123 -6.87 -21.52 -2.86
CA ILE A 123 -8.23 -20.99 -2.92
C ILE A 123 -8.24 -19.75 -3.80
N THR A 124 -9.26 -19.61 -4.65
CA THR A 124 -9.40 -18.48 -5.56
C THR A 124 -10.68 -17.71 -5.23
N TYR A 125 -10.57 -16.37 -5.23
CA TYR A 125 -11.66 -15.44 -5.07
C TYR A 125 -11.72 -14.55 -6.30
N CYS A 126 -12.93 -14.24 -6.80
CA CYS A 126 -13.12 -13.43 -8.00
C CYS A 126 -14.17 -12.35 -7.77
N TRP A 127 -13.93 -11.17 -8.36
CA TRP A 127 -14.84 -10.03 -8.40
C TRP A 127 -15.07 -9.62 -9.84
N ILE A 128 -16.26 -9.04 -10.13
CA ILE A 128 -16.57 -8.52 -11.46
C ILE A 128 -15.63 -7.36 -11.78
N ALA A 129 -14.93 -7.47 -12.90
CA ALA A 129 -14.04 -6.44 -13.41
C ALA A 129 -14.84 -5.20 -13.85
N ASN A 130 -14.38 -4.01 -13.49
CA ASN A 130 -15.02 -2.75 -13.81
C ASN A 130 -14.06 -1.65 -14.25
N GLY A 131 -12.79 -2.03 -14.49
CA GLY A 131 -11.72 -1.12 -14.88
C GLY A 131 -11.01 -0.42 -13.72
N ASN A 132 -11.47 -0.62 -12.48
CA ASN A 132 -10.79 -0.13 -11.29
C ASN A 132 -9.57 -0.98 -10.94
N THR A 133 -8.71 -0.45 -10.07
CA THR A 133 -7.57 -1.17 -9.50
C THR A 133 -8.05 -2.04 -8.34
N PHE A 134 -7.78 -3.34 -8.41
CA PHE A 134 -8.05 -4.27 -7.32
C PHE A 134 -6.73 -4.71 -6.69
N ARG A 135 -6.64 -4.63 -5.36
CA ARG A 135 -5.53 -5.15 -4.57
C ARG A 135 -6.06 -6.21 -3.61
N PHE A 136 -5.38 -7.34 -3.58
CA PHE A 136 -5.64 -8.43 -2.64
C PHE A 136 -4.41 -8.61 -1.73
N GLU A 137 -4.64 -8.70 -0.43
CA GLU A 137 -3.61 -8.87 0.58
C GLU A 137 -4.01 -10.01 1.51
N ALA A 138 -3.08 -10.92 1.82
CA ALA A 138 -3.30 -12.03 2.72
C ALA A 138 -2.26 -12.03 3.84
N ASP A 139 -2.65 -12.44 5.05
CA ASP A 139 -1.71 -12.54 6.17
C ASP A 139 -1.02 -13.90 6.18
N GLN A 140 0.28 -13.90 6.44
CA GLN A 140 1.02 -15.09 6.83
C GLN A 140 0.61 -15.56 8.22
N ARG A 141 1.00 -16.77 8.56
CA ARG A 141 0.86 -17.25 9.95
C ARG A 141 1.91 -16.58 10.83
N PRO A 142 1.60 -16.36 12.15
CA PRO A 142 2.57 -15.81 13.09
C PRO A 142 3.88 -16.60 13.09
N GLY A 143 4.99 -15.88 13.17
CA GLY A 143 6.34 -16.47 13.18
C GLY A 143 6.91 -16.82 11.81
N HIS A 144 6.20 -16.56 10.71
CA HIS A 144 6.73 -16.72 9.36
C HIS A 144 8.02 -15.89 9.19
N PRO A 145 9.11 -16.47 8.67
CA PRO A 145 10.41 -15.80 8.62
C PRO A 145 10.53 -14.68 7.59
N GLY A 146 9.68 -14.73 6.55
CA GLY A 146 9.56 -13.65 5.59
C GLY A 146 8.51 -12.64 6.02
N ASN A 147 8.04 -11.82 5.12
CA ASN A 147 7.05 -10.83 5.43
C ASN A 147 5.66 -11.39 5.72
N SER A 148 4.89 -10.50 6.33
CA SER A 148 3.62 -10.82 6.94
C SER A 148 2.43 -10.74 6.01
N HIS A 149 2.52 -10.04 4.86
CA HIS A 149 1.37 -9.63 4.06
C HIS A 149 1.60 -9.76 2.53
N PRO A 150 1.75 -11.00 1.99
CA PRO A 150 1.82 -11.18 0.54
C PRO A 150 0.59 -10.59 -0.13
N GLN A 151 0.80 -9.91 -1.25
CA GLN A 151 -0.21 -9.13 -1.92
C GLN A 151 -0.04 -9.17 -3.44
N GLU A 152 -1.12 -8.89 -4.16
CA GLU A 152 -1.10 -8.74 -5.61
C GLU A 152 -2.09 -7.64 -6.03
N THR A 153 -1.80 -6.92 -7.10
CA THR A 153 -2.63 -5.83 -7.59
C THR A 153 -2.89 -5.96 -9.08
N ILE A 154 -4.16 -5.81 -9.48
CA ILE A 154 -4.59 -5.84 -10.89
C ILE A 154 -5.22 -4.51 -11.25
N GLU A 155 -4.70 -3.87 -12.29
CA GLU A 155 -5.23 -2.64 -12.90
C GLU A 155 -5.88 -2.93 -14.25
N LEU A 156 -6.82 -2.10 -14.65
CA LEU A 156 -7.41 -2.06 -16.00
C LEU A 156 -8.10 -3.36 -16.47
N CYS A 157 -8.52 -4.23 -15.58
CA CYS A 157 -9.34 -5.36 -15.94
C CYS A 157 -10.80 -4.93 -16.17
N GLY A 158 -11.36 -5.27 -17.32
CA GLY A 158 -12.72 -4.86 -17.72
C GLY A 158 -12.76 -3.60 -18.58
N THR A 159 -13.87 -2.86 -18.49
CA THR A 159 -14.00 -1.59 -19.22
C THR A 159 -13.07 -0.56 -18.60
N PRO A 160 -12.09 -0.01 -19.33
CA PRO A 160 -11.12 0.89 -18.75
C PRO A 160 -11.80 2.08 -18.08
N ASN A 161 -11.54 2.25 -16.80
CA ASN A 161 -11.72 3.50 -16.10
C ASN A 161 -10.37 4.23 -16.09
N GLU A 162 -10.26 5.43 -15.56
CA GLU A 162 -8.98 6.09 -15.44
C GLU A 162 -8.17 5.36 -14.36
N ALA A 163 -7.13 4.58 -14.75
CA ALA A 163 -6.12 4.11 -13.81
C ALA A 163 -5.32 5.33 -13.34
N ILE A 164 -5.22 5.53 -12.04
CA ILE A 164 -4.60 6.72 -11.44
C ILE A 164 -3.55 6.36 -10.39
N GLY A 165 -2.78 5.29 -10.66
CA GLY A 165 -1.63 4.92 -9.83
C GLY A 165 -1.99 4.45 -8.43
N TYR A 166 -3.18 3.92 -8.19
CA TYR A 166 -3.60 3.43 -6.87
C TYR A 166 -2.68 2.35 -6.28
N VAL A 167 -1.93 1.63 -7.11
CA VAL A 167 -0.90 0.67 -6.65
C VAL A 167 0.09 1.33 -5.72
N LEU A 168 0.45 2.59 -5.97
CA LEU A 168 1.41 3.36 -5.18
C LEU A 168 0.84 3.88 -3.83
N ASN A 169 -0.46 3.77 -3.62
CA ASN A 169 -1.10 4.21 -2.36
C ASN A 169 -0.73 3.31 -1.18
N PHE A 170 -0.35 2.07 -1.47
CA PHE A 170 0.02 1.03 -0.50
C PHE A 170 1.51 0.70 -0.58
N PRO A 171 2.08 0.01 0.43
CA PRO A 171 3.40 -0.58 0.30
C PRO A 171 3.45 -1.50 -0.93
N THR A 172 4.52 -1.43 -1.71
CA THR A 172 4.65 -2.21 -2.95
C THR A 172 5.30 -3.57 -2.72
N ASP A 173 6.13 -3.68 -1.70
CA ASP A 173 6.70 -4.95 -1.27
C ASP A 173 6.18 -5.32 0.12
N ASP A 174 6.37 -6.56 0.49
CA ASP A 174 5.99 -7.09 1.78
C ASP A 174 7.14 -7.13 2.80
N LEU A 175 8.20 -6.35 2.58
CA LEU A 175 9.43 -6.29 3.37
C LEU A 175 10.23 -7.62 3.40
N ASP A 176 10.05 -8.49 2.41
CA ASP A 176 10.87 -9.69 2.25
C ASP A 176 12.31 -9.29 1.91
N ASP A 177 13.29 -9.81 2.67
CA ASP A 177 14.70 -9.47 2.50
C ASP A 177 15.30 -9.91 1.14
N PHE A 178 14.62 -10.80 0.42
CA PHE A 178 15.08 -11.38 -0.85
C PHE A 178 14.31 -10.85 -2.06
N ILE A 179 13.21 -10.14 -1.85
CA ILE A 179 12.35 -9.58 -2.89
C ILE A 179 12.33 -8.06 -2.76
N GLU A 180 12.43 -7.37 -3.88
CA GLU A 180 12.23 -5.92 -3.97
C GLU A 180 11.31 -5.64 -5.16
N ILE A 181 10.23 -4.86 -4.91
CA ILE A 181 9.26 -4.47 -5.93
C ILE A 181 9.33 -2.96 -6.12
N GLU A 182 9.67 -2.53 -7.32
CA GLU A 182 9.66 -1.11 -7.72
C GLU A 182 8.50 -0.87 -8.66
N CYS A 183 7.54 -0.04 -8.25
CA CYS A 183 6.42 0.39 -9.09
C CYS A 183 6.55 1.86 -9.47
N GLN A 184 6.18 2.20 -10.69
CA GLN A 184 6.18 3.57 -11.19
C GLN A 184 4.98 3.83 -12.09
N GLU A 185 4.26 4.94 -11.84
CA GLU A 185 3.21 5.41 -12.73
C GLU A 185 3.79 5.92 -14.05
N VAL A 186 3.12 5.59 -15.16
CA VAL A 186 3.47 6.09 -16.50
C VAL A 186 2.97 7.52 -16.65
N LEU A 187 3.88 8.48 -16.66
CA LEU A 187 3.58 9.91 -16.76
C LEU A 187 3.85 10.45 -18.16
N ALA A 188 2.96 11.30 -18.66
CA ALA A 188 3.13 11.94 -19.98
C ALA A 188 4.03 13.20 -19.95
N SER A 189 4.09 13.91 -18.81
CA SER A 189 4.88 15.14 -18.64
C SER A 189 5.09 15.40 -17.15
N PHE A 190 6.34 15.50 -16.69
CA PHE A 190 6.69 15.77 -15.30
C PHE A 190 7.96 16.65 -15.20
N ASP A 191 8.18 17.26 -14.04
CA ASP A 191 9.45 17.92 -13.75
C ASP A 191 10.54 16.85 -13.59
N PRO A 192 11.62 16.89 -14.36
CA PRO A 192 12.69 15.90 -14.27
C PRO A 192 13.47 15.92 -12.94
N ASN A 193 13.21 16.91 -12.09
CA ASN A 193 13.79 17.07 -10.76
C ASN A 193 12.66 16.92 -9.73
N ASP A 194 12.29 15.70 -9.41
CA ASP A 194 11.16 15.40 -8.56
C ASP A 194 11.51 14.52 -7.38
N LYS A 195 10.55 14.41 -6.46
CA LYS A 195 10.58 13.50 -5.32
C LYS A 195 9.28 12.74 -5.25
N THR A 196 9.40 11.44 -5.04
CA THR A 196 8.27 10.55 -4.81
C THR A 196 8.39 9.85 -3.47
N VAL A 197 7.28 9.38 -2.93
CA VAL A 197 7.22 8.60 -1.69
C VAL A 197 6.33 7.39 -1.90
N VAL A 198 6.73 6.25 -1.35
CA VAL A 198 5.94 5.01 -1.34
C VAL A 198 5.90 4.48 0.10
N PRO A 199 4.71 4.11 0.64
CA PRO A 199 3.40 4.35 0.02
C PRO A 199 3.07 5.84 -0.07
N GLN A 200 2.32 6.22 -1.09
CA GLN A 200 1.80 7.59 -1.17
C GLN A 200 0.77 7.85 -0.07
N GLY A 201 0.20 6.80 0.48
CA GLY A 201 -0.90 6.88 1.42
C GLY A 201 -2.24 6.98 0.71
N ILE A 202 -3.31 6.70 1.44
CA ILE A 202 -4.67 6.60 0.90
C ILE A 202 -5.47 7.86 1.15
N THR A 203 -6.48 8.10 0.34
CA THR A 203 -7.27 9.33 0.21
C THR A 203 -6.43 10.56 -0.18
N GLU A 204 -7.09 11.69 -0.42
CA GLU A 204 -6.43 12.99 -0.70
C GLU A 204 -5.52 13.48 0.45
N GLN A 205 -5.68 12.93 1.65
CA GLN A 205 -4.88 13.25 2.82
C GLN A 205 -3.63 12.38 2.95
N HIS A 206 -3.44 11.40 2.06
CA HIS A 206 -2.29 10.48 2.05
C HIS A 206 -2.07 9.80 3.41
N PHE A 207 -3.12 9.20 3.98
CA PHE A 207 -3.03 8.54 5.26
C PHE A 207 -2.18 7.27 5.20
N ILE A 208 -1.32 7.13 6.20
CA ILE A 208 -0.47 5.94 6.43
C ILE A 208 -0.55 5.52 7.88
N ASP A 209 -0.32 4.25 8.16
CA ASP A 209 -0.19 3.75 9.53
C ASP A 209 1.08 4.32 10.21
N SER A 210 1.04 4.44 11.53
CA SER A 210 2.16 4.95 12.33
C SER A 210 3.40 4.04 12.33
N THR A 211 3.29 2.82 11.83
CA THR A 211 4.39 1.85 11.69
C THR A 211 4.93 1.76 10.26
N THR A 212 4.26 2.41 9.30
CA THR A 212 4.65 2.38 7.89
C THR A 212 6.06 2.93 7.69
N THR A 213 6.93 2.14 7.06
CA THR A 213 8.23 2.58 6.57
C THR A 213 8.03 3.34 5.27
N LEU A 214 8.62 4.52 5.15
CA LEU A 214 8.54 5.33 3.94
C LEU A 214 9.77 5.14 3.08
N GLU A 215 9.53 4.94 1.80
CA GLU A 215 10.55 4.87 0.77
C GLU A 215 10.50 6.15 -0.07
N TYR A 216 11.63 6.83 -0.17
CA TYR A 216 11.76 8.05 -0.96
C TYR A 216 12.66 7.82 -2.16
N LYS A 217 12.24 8.34 -3.32
CA LYS A 217 13.05 8.42 -4.52
C LYS A 217 13.15 9.88 -4.98
N ILE A 218 14.37 10.36 -5.16
CA ILE A 218 14.66 11.70 -5.67
C ILE A 218 15.27 11.53 -7.05
N ARG A 219 14.65 12.09 -8.09
CA ARG A 219 15.16 12.09 -9.46
C ARG A 219 15.73 13.46 -9.80
N PHE A 220 16.73 13.47 -10.65
CA PHE A 220 17.33 14.70 -11.16
C PHE A 220 17.76 14.55 -12.61
N GLN A 221 17.71 15.67 -13.35
CA GLN A 221 18.18 15.73 -14.72
C GLN A 221 18.95 17.01 -14.96
N ASN A 222 20.06 16.90 -15.67
CA ASN A 222 20.77 18.07 -16.16
C ASN A 222 20.09 18.61 -17.43
N THR A 223 19.22 19.61 -17.24
CA THR A 223 18.56 20.34 -18.34
C THR A 223 19.35 21.57 -18.78
N GLY A 224 20.60 21.72 -18.34
CA GLY A 224 21.50 22.80 -18.73
C GLY A 224 21.98 22.67 -20.18
N THR A 225 23.08 23.39 -20.49
CA THR A 225 23.68 23.43 -21.83
C THR A 225 25.08 22.83 -21.88
N ALA A 226 25.54 22.26 -20.77
CA ALA A 226 26.84 21.61 -20.63
C ALA A 226 26.79 20.54 -19.56
N PRO A 227 27.68 19.53 -19.60
CA PRO A 227 27.75 18.49 -18.56
C PRO A 227 27.96 19.10 -17.17
N ALA A 228 27.21 18.60 -16.18
CA ALA A 228 27.43 18.94 -14.78
C ALA A 228 28.56 18.07 -14.21
N THR A 229 29.61 18.70 -13.70
CA THR A 229 30.75 17.98 -13.14
C THR A 229 30.41 17.30 -11.83
N ASN A 230 29.62 17.97 -10.99
CA ASN A 230 29.17 17.46 -9.70
C ASN A 230 27.69 17.73 -9.52
N VAL A 231 27.01 16.83 -8.80
CA VAL A 231 25.63 17.01 -8.34
C VAL A 231 25.58 16.76 -6.85
N TYR A 232 24.91 17.65 -6.13
CA TYR A 232 24.69 17.51 -4.69
C TYR A 232 23.20 17.56 -4.40
N ILE A 233 22.71 16.60 -3.61
CA ILE A 233 21.33 16.56 -3.15
C ILE A 233 21.33 16.75 -1.64
N TYR A 234 20.45 17.62 -1.16
CA TYR A 234 20.21 17.86 0.26
C TYR A 234 18.75 17.60 0.55
N ASP A 235 18.49 16.78 1.53
CA ASP A 235 17.17 16.38 1.99
C ASP A 235 17.05 16.63 3.49
N GLU A 236 16.22 17.59 3.88
CA GLU A 236 15.93 17.87 5.27
C GLU A 236 14.79 16.96 5.76
N ILE A 237 15.18 15.97 6.55
CA ILE A 237 14.26 14.93 7.03
C ILE A 237 13.37 15.50 8.14
N SER A 238 12.06 15.29 8.02
CA SER A 238 11.05 15.68 9.00
C SER A 238 11.36 15.12 10.40
N ASP A 239 11.07 15.86 11.45
CA ASP A 239 11.20 15.41 12.86
C ASP A 239 10.29 14.21 13.20
N TYR A 240 9.28 13.94 12.37
CA TYR A 240 8.42 12.77 12.47
C TYR A 240 9.06 11.48 11.95
N LEU A 241 10.27 11.57 11.35
CA LEU A 241 11.04 10.43 10.83
C LEU A 241 12.29 10.21 11.68
N ASP A 242 12.59 8.96 11.96
CA ASP A 242 13.78 8.59 12.73
C ASP A 242 14.99 8.46 11.82
N ILE A 243 15.82 9.50 11.78
CA ILE A 243 17.05 9.56 10.95
C ILE A 243 18.01 8.39 11.25
N THR A 244 17.94 7.77 12.44
CA THR A 244 18.80 6.64 12.77
C THR A 244 18.44 5.35 12.05
N THR A 245 17.22 5.31 11.48
CA THR A 245 16.70 4.20 10.66
C THR A 245 16.93 4.40 9.18
N PHE A 246 17.61 5.50 8.79
CA PHE A 246 17.95 5.74 7.39
C PHE A 246 18.67 4.53 6.79
N CYS A 247 18.10 4.00 5.71
CA CYS A 247 18.65 2.91 4.94
C CYS A 247 18.80 3.34 3.48
N PHE A 248 20.04 3.45 3.02
CA PHE A 248 20.31 3.71 1.60
C PHE A 248 20.01 2.45 0.80
N MET A 249 19.21 2.58 -0.26
CA MET A 249 18.85 1.48 -1.14
C MET A 249 19.68 1.47 -2.42
N SER A 250 19.56 2.53 -3.22
CA SER A 250 20.25 2.58 -4.51
C SER A 250 20.46 4.02 -5.00
N SER A 251 21.36 4.14 -5.97
CA SER A 251 21.53 5.36 -6.76
C SER A 251 21.94 5.01 -8.20
N SER A 252 21.63 5.89 -9.13
CA SER A 252 22.01 5.72 -10.55
C SER A 252 23.53 5.79 -10.78
N HIS A 253 24.25 6.51 -9.92
CA HIS A 253 25.67 6.75 -10.01
C HIS A 253 26.32 6.62 -8.63
N ALA A 254 27.63 6.33 -8.61
CA ALA A 254 28.37 6.29 -7.36
C ALA A 254 28.31 7.63 -6.63
N CYS A 255 27.94 7.61 -5.36
CA CYS A 255 27.86 8.79 -4.51
C CYS A 255 28.42 8.52 -3.12
N THR A 256 28.75 9.60 -2.41
CA THR A 256 29.02 9.56 -0.97
C THR A 256 27.83 10.16 -0.23
N ILE A 257 27.54 9.63 0.98
CA ILE A 257 26.39 10.03 1.79
C ILE A 257 26.90 10.56 3.13
N ASP A 258 26.47 11.75 3.48
CA ASP A 258 26.76 12.38 4.77
C ASP A 258 25.45 12.74 5.47
N ILE A 259 25.33 12.41 6.75
CA ILE A 259 24.26 12.92 7.62
C ILE A 259 24.79 14.16 8.31
N LEU A 260 24.24 15.30 7.95
CA LEU A 260 24.60 16.60 8.49
C LEU A 260 23.72 16.95 9.71
N PRO A 261 24.12 17.97 10.52
CA PRO A 261 23.28 18.49 11.58
C PRO A 261 21.88 18.88 11.09
N GLN A 262 20.90 18.85 11.99
CA GLN A 262 19.48 19.16 11.69
C GLN A 262 18.80 18.12 10.78
N ASN A 263 19.20 16.85 10.87
CA ASN A 263 18.62 15.73 10.12
C ASN A 263 18.68 15.92 8.59
N VAL A 264 19.72 16.57 8.07
CA VAL A 264 19.89 16.74 6.64
C VAL A 264 20.74 15.60 6.09
N ILE A 265 20.21 14.87 5.11
CA ILE A 265 20.97 13.87 4.35
C ILE A 265 21.55 14.57 3.12
N LYS A 266 22.84 14.37 2.90
CA LYS A 266 23.53 14.90 1.73
C LYS A 266 24.09 13.75 0.89
N TRP A 267 23.70 13.71 -0.37
CA TRP A 267 24.35 12.87 -1.38
C TRP A 267 25.29 13.74 -2.23
N SER A 268 26.52 13.27 -2.45
CA SER A 268 27.51 13.95 -3.24
C SER A 268 27.96 13.07 -4.40
N PHE A 269 27.64 13.50 -5.61
CA PHE A 269 28.08 12.87 -6.87
C PHE A 269 29.24 13.68 -7.44
N GLU A 270 30.43 13.48 -6.87
CA GLU A 270 31.63 14.20 -7.30
C GLU A 270 32.22 13.58 -8.57
N GLY A 271 32.47 14.40 -9.59
CA GLY A 271 33.00 13.93 -10.87
C GLY A 271 32.03 13.08 -11.69
N ILE A 272 30.73 13.19 -11.44
CA ILE A 272 29.69 12.48 -12.19
C ILE A 272 29.72 12.77 -13.68
N ASN A 273 30.09 14.03 -14.08
CA ASN A 273 30.09 14.53 -15.46
C ASN A 273 28.78 14.23 -16.20
N LEU A 274 27.66 14.49 -15.52
CA LEU A 274 26.32 14.21 -16.01
C LEU A 274 26.03 15.00 -17.28
N PRO A 275 25.83 14.35 -18.46
CA PRO A 275 25.54 15.03 -19.70
C PRO A 275 24.32 15.95 -19.58
N ASP A 276 24.23 16.95 -20.43
CA ASP A 276 23.00 17.71 -20.55
C ASP A 276 22.00 17.01 -21.49
N SER A 277 20.70 17.22 -21.22
CA SER A 277 19.60 16.58 -21.93
C SER A 277 19.53 16.90 -23.43
N THR A 278 20.14 18.01 -23.85
CA THR A 278 20.18 18.39 -25.28
C THR A 278 21.18 17.54 -26.07
N ASN A 279 22.29 17.16 -25.44
CA ASN A 279 23.36 16.40 -26.09
C ASN A 279 23.20 14.88 -25.89
N ASN A 280 22.73 14.45 -24.72
CA ASN A 280 22.55 13.02 -24.41
C ASN A 280 21.43 12.84 -23.37
N GLU A 281 20.18 12.88 -23.82
CA GLU A 281 19.02 12.80 -22.97
C GLU A 281 19.02 11.53 -22.10
N PRO A 282 19.23 10.31 -22.61
CA PRO A 282 19.17 9.09 -21.79
C PRO A 282 20.17 9.04 -20.64
N GLU A 283 21.35 9.65 -20.78
CA GLU A 283 22.38 9.66 -19.74
C GLU A 283 22.34 10.96 -18.90
N SER A 284 21.42 11.89 -19.17
CA SER A 284 21.31 13.15 -18.43
C SER A 284 20.59 13.02 -17.08
N HIS A 285 20.06 11.85 -16.76
CA HIS A 285 19.26 11.55 -15.58
C HIS A 285 20.07 10.89 -14.45
N GLY A 286 19.62 11.12 -13.23
CA GLY A 286 20.08 10.38 -12.07
C GLY A 286 19.01 10.29 -11.00
N TYR A 287 19.23 9.39 -10.04
CA TYR A 287 18.35 9.23 -8.88
C TYR A 287 19.10 8.75 -7.64
N VAL A 288 18.46 8.96 -6.48
CA VAL A 288 18.75 8.27 -5.21
C VAL A 288 17.45 7.70 -4.64
N LYS A 289 17.55 6.54 -3.97
CA LYS A 289 16.44 5.86 -3.31
C LYS A 289 16.86 5.47 -1.89
N PHE A 290 15.97 5.68 -0.92
CA PHE A 290 16.23 5.32 0.48
C PHE A 290 14.94 5.03 1.23
N LYS A 291 15.04 4.24 2.29
CA LYS A 291 13.95 3.95 3.24
C LYS A 291 14.23 4.62 4.58
N ILE A 292 13.16 4.97 5.30
CA ILE A 292 13.25 5.55 6.63
C ILE A 292 11.96 5.26 7.41
N GLN A 293 12.09 4.95 8.70
CA GLN A 293 10.95 4.67 9.57
C GLN A 293 10.46 5.94 10.25
N GLN A 294 9.20 5.91 10.67
CA GLN A 294 8.62 6.96 11.50
C GLN A 294 9.20 6.96 12.91
N THR A 295 9.27 8.14 13.52
CA THR A 295 9.58 8.26 14.94
C THR A 295 8.47 7.64 15.78
N THR A 296 8.83 6.82 16.77
CA THR A 296 7.85 6.19 17.65
C THR A 296 7.11 7.23 18.50
N GLY A 297 5.77 7.11 18.56
CA GLY A 297 4.92 7.98 19.38
C GLY A 297 4.50 9.28 18.68
N ASN A 298 4.63 9.38 17.39
CA ASN A 298 4.04 10.47 16.63
C ASN A 298 2.53 10.56 16.90
N GLU A 299 2.03 11.80 17.02
CA GLU A 299 0.60 12.04 17.24
C GLU A 299 -0.18 11.75 15.94
N LEU A 300 -1.40 11.22 16.08
CA LEU A 300 -2.32 11.06 14.95
C LEU A 300 -2.60 12.43 14.31
N MET A 301 -2.81 12.44 13.02
CA MET A 301 -2.99 13.63 12.18
C MET A 301 -1.73 14.48 12.01
N SER A 302 -0.56 14.03 12.50
CA SER A 302 0.71 14.65 12.13
C SER A 302 0.98 14.47 10.65
N VAL A 303 1.46 15.51 10.00
CA VAL A 303 1.77 15.51 8.57
C VAL A 303 3.29 15.47 8.40
N ILE A 304 3.77 14.41 7.75
CA ILE A 304 5.17 14.25 7.36
C ILE A 304 5.30 14.90 5.98
N THR A 305 6.00 16.01 5.86
CA THR A 305 6.32 16.61 4.56
C THR A 305 7.78 16.40 4.23
N ASN A 306 8.09 16.29 2.95
CA ASN A 306 9.47 16.16 2.49
C ASN A 306 9.66 16.72 1.08
N SER A 307 10.75 17.46 0.89
CA SER A 307 11.24 17.93 -0.41
C SER A 307 12.76 17.93 -0.41
N ALA A 308 13.39 17.89 -1.57
CA ALA A 308 14.84 17.88 -1.69
C ALA A 308 15.34 19.09 -2.48
N SER A 309 16.57 19.50 -2.18
CA SER A 309 17.30 20.54 -2.89
C SER A 309 18.43 19.93 -3.71
N ILE A 310 18.44 20.17 -5.02
CA ILE A 310 19.42 19.63 -5.96
C ILE A 310 20.30 20.77 -6.48
N LEU A 311 21.61 20.60 -6.40
CA LEU A 311 22.59 21.57 -6.83
C LEU A 311 23.50 20.97 -7.90
N PHE A 312 23.46 21.52 -9.11
CA PHE A 312 24.33 21.17 -10.23
C PHE A 312 25.52 22.11 -10.26
N ASP A 313 26.72 21.63 -9.95
CA ASP A 313 27.96 22.44 -9.84
C ASP A 313 27.77 23.64 -8.89
N TYR A 314 27.82 24.86 -9.45
CA TYR A 314 27.67 26.13 -8.73
C TYR A 314 26.41 26.91 -9.16
N ASN A 315 25.46 26.20 -9.80
CA ASN A 315 24.22 26.81 -10.29
C ASN A 315 23.21 27.08 -9.13
N TYR A 316 22.09 27.68 -9.49
CA TYR A 316 20.99 27.84 -8.53
C TYR A 316 20.45 26.48 -8.11
N THR A 317 20.09 26.40 -6.84
CA THR A 317 19.45 25.19 -6.29
C THR A 317 18.09 24.96 -6.96
N VAL A 318 17.86 23.75 -7.44
CA VAL A 318 16.56 23.27 -7.89
C VAL A 318 15.89 22.57 -6.71
N ILE A 319 14.64 22.93 -6.42
CA ILE A 319 13.85 22.31 -5.35
C ILE A 319 12.84 21.38 -6.02
N THR A 320 12.74 20.15 -5.54
CA THR A 320 11.73 19.19 -6.01
C THR A 320 10.32 19.60 -5.57
N ASN A 321 9.29 18.95 -6.10
CA ASN A 321 7.98 18.97 -5.46
C ASN A 321 8.09 18.53 -3.99
N GLU A 322 7.12 18.95 -3.17
CA GLU A 322 6.91 18.45 -1.83
C GLU A 322 5.98 17.24 -1.90
N VAL A 323 6.37 16.14 -1.24
CA VAL A 323 5.53 14.99 -0.96
C VAL A 323 5.10 15.03 0.50
N PHE A 324 3.94 14.46 0.81
CA PHE A 324 3.48 14.41 2.19
C PHE A 324 2.68 13.14 2.49
N ASN A 325 2.71 12.73 3.75
CA ASN A 325 1.86 11.67 4.31
C ASN A 325 1.29 12.13 5.64
N THR A 326 0.06 11.74 5.93
CA THR A 326 -0.61 12.01 7.20
C THR A 326 -0.64 10.74 8.04
N ILE A 327 -0.16 10.82 9.28
CA ILE A 327 -0.20 9.68 10.20
C ILE A 327 -1.63 9.49 10.68
N GLY A 328 -2.23 8.38 10.32
CA GLY A 328 -3.59 8.05 10.70
C GLY A 328 -3.75 6.56 10.89
N TYR A 329 -4.56 6.15 11.87
CA TYR A 329 -5.06 4.79 11.82
C TYR A 329 -6.12 4.76 10.73
N PHE A 330 -5.89 3.93 9.74
CA PHE A 330 -6.98 3.42 8.96
C PHE A 330 -7.78 2.46 9.85
N THR A 331 -8.55 3.01 10.77
CA THR A 331 -9.82 2.35 11.01
C THR A 331 -10.63 2.73 9.79
N GLU A 332 -10.54 1.87 8.79
CA GLU A 332 -11.50 1.89 7.74
C GLU A 332 -12.84 2.21 8.34
N ILE A 333 -13.43 3.26 7.81
CA ILE A 333 -14.87 3.30 7.83
C ILE A 333 -15.25 2.17 6.87
N ILE A 334 -15.16 0.91 7.33
CA ILE A 334 -16.01 -0.11 6.78
C ILE A 334 -17.39 0.51 6.97
N THR A 335 -17.97 1.11 5.93
CA THR A 335 -19.39 1.03 5.79
C THR A 335 -19.59 -0.45 5.51
N PRO A 336 -19.99 -1.28 6.46
CA PRO A 336 -20.51 -2.54 6.03
C PRO A 336 -21.71 -2.11 5.19
N GLU A 337 -21.69 -2.35 3.88
CA GLU A 337 -22.93 -2.80 3.32
C GLU A 337 -23.43 -3.85 4.30
N PRO A 338 -24.71 -3.83 4.67
CA PRO A 338 -25.20 -4.68 5.74
C PRO A 338 -24.66 -6.08 5.45
N ILE A 339 -23.78 -6.61 6.33
CA ILE A 339 -23.38 -8.02 6.26
C ILE A 339 -24.68 -8.75 6.54
N ILE A 340 -25.34 -9.15 5.47
CA ILE A 340 -26.52 -9.98 5.54
C ILE A 340 -26.04 -11.36 5.98
N TYR A 341 -25.94 -11.57 7.28
CA TYR A 341 -25.88 -12.93 7.78
C TYR A 341 -27.19 -13.62 7.39
N SER A 342 -27.09 -14.38 6.30
CA SER A 342 -28.01 -15.38 5.80
C SER A 342 -29.40 -15.36 6.43
N ASN A 343 -30.30 -14.60 5.86
CA ASN A 343 -31.71 -14.88 5.55
C ASN A 343 -32.35 -13.56 5.10
N GLU A 344 -32.47 -13.34 3.82
CA GLU A 344 -33.38 -12.47 3.07
C GLU A 344 -34.11 -11.28 3.80
N GLU A 345 -33.56 -10.75 4.90
CA GLU A 345 -34.15 -9.61 5.62
C GLU A 345 -33.49 -8.31 5.17
N VAL A 346 -34.23 -7.50 4.42
CA VAL A 346 -33.77 -6.16 4.02
C VAL A 346 -33.91 -5.22 5.23
N ILE A 347 -32.79 -4.64 5.66
CA ILE A 347 -32.77 -3.63 6.72
C ILE A 347 -32.35 -2.30 6.12
N SER A 348 -33.13 -1.25 6.38
CA SER A 348 -32.85 0.12 5.95
C SER A 348 -32.68 1.04 7.16
N VAL A 349 -31.66 1.88 7.13
CA VAL A 349 -31.39 2.87 8.20
C VAL A 349 -31.29 4.25 7.58
N TYR A 350 -32.25 5.14 7.90
CA TYR A 350 -32.32 6.47 7.29
C TYR A 350 -32.97 7.53 8.21
N PRO A 351 -32.64 8.82 8.01
CA PRO A 351 -31.47 9.29 7.29
C PRO A 351 -30.16 8.95 8.03
N ASN A 352 -29.11 8.77 7.29
CA ASN A 352 -27.75 8.65 7.84
C ASN A 352 -26.81 9.44 6.91
N PRO A 353 -26.28 10.59 7.31
CA PRO A 353 -26.33 11.20 8.65
C PRO A 353 -27.73 11.60 9.12
N ALA A 354 -27.96 11.55 10.45
CA ALA A 354 -29.19 11.93 11.10
C ALA A 354 -29.03 13.19 11.96
N SER A 355 -30.00 14.12 11.87
CA SER A 355 -30.01 15.34 12.71
C SER A 355 -30.91 15.22 13.94
N ASP A 356 -32.17 14.84 13.76
CA ASP A 356 -33.19 14.83 14.79
C ASP A 356 -33.74 13.43 15.10
N ILE A 357 -33.99 12.63 14.07
CA ILE A 357 -34.59 11.30 14.15
C ILE A 357 -33.92 10.40 13.12
N VAL A 358 -33.65 9.16 13.51
CA VAL A 358 -33.25 8.07 12.62
C VAL A 358 -34.29 6.96 12.66
N PHE A 359 -34.55 6.35 11.50
CA PHE A 359 -35.48 5.23 11.33
C PHE A 359 -34.66 3.98 11.02
N PHE A 360 -35.07 2.87 11.63
CA PHE A 360 -34.59 1.51 11.36
C PHE A 360 -35.82 0.72 10.85
N GLU A 361 -35.76 0.25 9.63
CA GLU A 361 -36.84 -0.48 8.99
C GLU A 361 -36.36 -1.89 8.64
N SER A 362 -37.16 -2.90 8.95
CA SER A 362 -36.89 -4.32 8.71
C SER A 362 -38.16 -5.01 8.23
N ASP A 363 -38.01 -6.03 7.42
CA ASP A 363 -39.14 -6.92 7.06
C ASP A 363 -39.63 -7.74 8.27
N ASN A 364 -38.80 -7.86 9.32
CA ASN A 364 -39.15 -8.49 10.60
C ASN A 364 -39.87 -7.49 11.51
N THR A 365 -40.90 -7.93 12.23
CA THR A 365 -41.65 -7.11 13.20
C THR A 365 -41.22 -7.33 14.64
N ASP A 366 -40.24 -8.19 14.90
CA ASP A 366 -39.77 -8.53 16.27
C ASP A 366 -38.23 -8.41 16.32
N PHE A 367 -37.77 -7.17 16.38
CA PHE A 367 -36.34 -6.86 16.44
C PHE A 367 -36.03 -5.76 17.46
N THR A 368 -34.78 -5.72 17.91
CA THR A 368 -34.23 -4.74 18.87
C THR A 368 -33.09 -3.99 18.21
N VAL A 369 -33.06 -2.68 18.36
CA VAL A 369 -31.94 -1.82 17.95
C VAL A 369 -31.20 -1.35 19.19
N GLU A 370 -29.89 -1.57 19.24
CA GLU A 370 -28.98 -1.05 20.27
C GLU A 370 -27.98 -0.09 19.62
N ILE A 371 -27.71 1.03 20.26
CA ILE A 371 -26.74 2.03 19.80
C ILE A 371 -25.62 2.17 20.83
N TYR A 372 -24.39 2.21 20.31
CA TYR A 372 -23.16 2.29 21.08
C TYR A 372 -22.35 3.51 20.65
N ASN A 373 -21.68 4.15 21.61
CA ASN A 373 -20.65 5.14 21.26
C ASN A 373 -19.35 4.44 20.80
N ILE A 374 -18.39 5.23 20.31
CA ILE A 374 -17.10 4.70 19.80
C ILE A 374 -16.25 3.97 20.86
N SER A 375 -16.55 4.14 22.17
CA SER A 375 -15.89 3.38 23.25
C SER A 375 -16.62 2.08 23.60
N GLY A 376 -17.63 1.68 22.81
CA GLY A 376 -18.39 0.45 23.02
C GLY A 376 -19.43 0.52 24.14
N GLN A 377 -19.68 1.71 24.69
CA GLN A 377 -20.71 1.89 25.72
C GLN A 377 -22.09 2.02 25.06
N LYS A 378 -23.05 1.19 25.46
CA LYS A 378 -24.43 1.26 24.99
C LYS A 378 -25.09 2.58 25.46
N VAL A 379 -25.54 3.39 24.51
CA VAL A 379 -26.15 4.71 24.75
C VAL A 379 -27.66 4.72 24.51
N SER A 380 -28.19 3.79 23.73
CA SER A 380 -29.63 3.65 23.48
C SER A 380 -30.00 2.21 23.14
N GLN A 381 -31.26 1.86 23.43
CA GLN A 381 -31.89 0.59 23.01
C GLN A 381 -33.38 0.85 22.75
N ARG A 382 -33.89 0.22 21.67
CA ARG A 382 -35.34 0.23 21.34
C ARG A 382 -35.75 -1.12 20.77
N ASP A 383 -36.94 -1.55 21.16
CA ASP A 383 -37.62 -2.73 20.62
C ASP A 383 -38.67 -2.32 19.59
N SER A 384 -38.90 -3.16 18.59
CA SER A 384 -39.85 -2.89 17.50
C SER A 384 -41.32 -2.91 17.93
N GLU A 385 -41.63 -3.54 19.06
CA GLU A 385 -42.98 -3.66 19.61
C GLU A 385 -44.04 -4.18 18.59
N GLY A 386 -43.60 -5.07 17.70
CA GLY A 386 -44.43 -5.66 16.67
C GLY A 386 -44.60 -4.79 15.41
N LYS A 387 -43.78 -3.77 15.24
CA LYS A 387 -43.72 -2.93 14.03
C LYS A 387 -42.53 -3.27 13.18
N ASN A 388 -42.60 -3.00 11.91
CA ASN A 388 -41.49 -3.14 10.99
C ASN A 388 -40.52 -1.92 10.97
N THR A 389 -40.81 -0.87 11.76
CA THR A 389 -40.04 0.37 11.82
C THR A 389 -39.85 0.83 13.25
N ILE A 390 -38.62 1.13 13.64
CA ILE A 390 -38.26 1.81 14.89
C ILE A 390 -37.80 3.21 14.55
N SER A 391 -38.33 4.23 15.24
CA SER A 391 -37.81 5.58 15.20
C SER A 391 -37.06 5.91 16.50
N LEU A 392 -35.90 6.52 16.38
CA LEU A 392 -35.07 6.90 17.49
C LEU A 392 -34.71 8.39 17.39
N SER A 393 -35.03 9.15 18.47
CA SER A 393 -34.63 10.55 18.55
C SER A 393 -33.14 10.64 18.85
N THR A 394 -32.43 11.45 18.10
CA THR A 394 -31.02 11.74 18.30
C THR A 394 -30.75 12.88 19.24
N SER A 395 -31.82 13.48 19.85
CA SER A 395 -31.73 14.71 20.66
C SER A 395 -30.75 14.61 21.84
N GLU A 396 -30.62 13.42 22.42
CA GLU A 396 -29.70 13.14 23.55
C GLU A 396 -28.30 12.69 23.10
N LEU A 397 -28.08 12.45 21.81
CA LEU A 397 -26.78 12.06 21.26
C LEU A 397 -26.02 13.30 20.79
N SER A 398 -24.74 13.38 21.03
CA SER A 398 -23.87 14.44 20.51
C SER A 398 -23.58 14.22 19.04
N SER A 399 -23.20 15.27 18.29
CA SER A 399 -22.67 15.08 16.93
C SER A 399 -21.45 14.17 16.99
N GLY A 400 -21.39 13.21 16.06
CA GLY A 400 -20.34 12.21 16.00
C GLY A 400 -20.83 10.86 15.52
N MET A 401 -19.92 9.89 15.49
CA MET A 401 -20.19 8.54 15.02
C MET A 401 -20.62 7.63 16.17
N TYR A 402 -21.61 6.79 15.88
CA TYR A 402 -22.14 5.75 16.74
C TYR A 402 -22.18 4.43 15.97
N LEU A 403 -22.16 3.32 16.70
CA LEU A 403 -22.37 1.98 16.15
C LEU A 403 -23.79 1.52 16.55
N TYR A 404 -24.46 0.80 15.66
CA TYR A 404 -25.73 0.16 16.01
C TYR A 404 -25.67 -1.34 15.76
N THR A 405 -26.46 -2.08 16.53
CA THR A 405 -26.69 -3.51 16.36
C THR A 405 -28.18 -3.74 16.29
N ILE A 406 -28.63 -4.52 15.33
CA ILE A 406 -30.01 -4.96 15.21
C ILE A 406 -30.03 -6.47 15.45
N SER A 407 -30.88 -6.92 16.37
CA SER A 407 -31.00 -8.34 16.72
C SER A 407 -32.45 -8.77 16.79
N ASP A 408 -32.70 -10.02 16.48
CA ASP A 408 -33.92 -10.71 16.83
C ASP A 408 -33.72 -11.51 18.15
N LYS A 409 -34.67 -12.36 18.50
CA LYS A 409 -34.60 -13.19 19.73
C LYS A 409 -33.46 -14.19 19.76
N SER A 410 -32.85 -14.49 18.64
CA SER A 410 -31.94 -15.64 18.47
C SER A 410 -30.54 -15.20 17.99
N SER A 411 -30.40 -14.08 17.29
CA SER A 411 -29.16 -13.69 16.62
C SER A 411 -29.08 -12.17 16.34
N ILE A 412 -27.87 -11.71 16.09
CA ILE A 412 -27.62 -10.40 15.48
C ILE A 412 -27.95 -10.53 14.00
N ILE A 413 -28.85 -9.68 13.50
CA ILE A 413 -29.30 -9.66 12.10
C ILE A 413 -28.64 -8.54 11.29
N ALA A 414 -28.19 -7.46 11.94
CA ALA A 414 -27.38 -6.45 11.29
C ALA A 414 -26.56 -5.62 12.30
N THR A 415 -25.47 -5.06 11.84
CA THR A 415 -24.70 -4.05 12.54
C THR A 415 -24.34 -2.94 11.55
N GLY A 416 -24.10 -1.72 12.04
CA GLY A 416 -23.70 -0.64 11.17
C GLY A 416 -23.32 0.62 11.93
N LYS A 417 -23.08 1.69 11.17
CA LYS A 417 -22.68 3.00 11.69
C LYS A 417 -23.82 3.98 11.53
N LEU A 418 -23.94 4.86 12.50
CA LEU A 418 -24.88 5.97 12.49
C LEU A 418 -24.12 7.26 12.74
N LEU A 419 -24.13 8.17 11.77
CA LEU A 419 -23.54 9.50 11.92
C LEU A 419 -24.63 10.48 12.39
N ILE A 420 -24.35 11.21 13.46
CA ILE A 420 -25.22 12.26 13.99
C ILE A 420 -24.60 13.61 13.67
N GLU A 421 -25.37 14.44 12.95
CA GLU A 421 -25.03 15.83 12.63
C GLU A 421 -26.08 16.77 13.22
N LYS A 422 -25.66 17.71 14.07
CA LYS A 422 -26.53 18.76 14.69
C LYS A 422 -26.03 20.13 14.33
#